data_14dde7275e2cb42099e2e06c98ecfd80
#
_entry.id   14dde7275e2cb42099e2e06c98ecfd80
#
_cell.length_a   1.000
_cell.length_b   1.000
_cell.length_c   1.000
_cell.angle_alpha   90.00
_cell.angle_beta   90.00
_cell.angle_gamma   90.00
#
_symmetry.space_group_name_H-M   'P 1'
#
loop_
_entity.id
_entity.type
_entity.pdbx_description
1 polymer ?
#
loop_
_entity_poly.entity_id
_entity_poly.type
_entity_poly.pdbx_seq_one_letter_code
_entity_poly.pdbx_strand_id
1 'polypeptide(L)'
;MLGIDVSENNGYIDWESVKNAGYEFAIIRLGWGRSHIDESFYDNINGAIDAGLKVGVYYYSYALSADMARNEAEFCADLLEDCGLTNDMLEMGVWFDMEDADGYKDRNGFTDRQELTNCVNVFVNYMAEKG
;
A
#
# COMPACT_ATOMS: atom_id res chain seq x y z
N MET A 1 -15.30 4.21 13.39
CA MET A 1 -14.14 4.98 12.91
C MET A 1 -14.26 5.20 11.41
N LEU A 2 -14.18 6.45 10.98
CA LEU A 2 -14.31 6.81 9.56
C LEU A 2 -12.93 7.07 8.96
N GLY A 3 -12.69 6.51 7.77
CA GLY A 3 -11.39 6.65 7.10
C GLY A 3 -11.49 6.71 5.60
N ILE A 4 -10.36 7.00 4.96
CA ILE A 4 -10.24 7.06 3.49
C ILE A 4 -9.04 6.26 3.03
N ASP A 5 -9.07 5.82 1.78
CA ASP A 5 -7.88 5.34 1.07
C ASP A 5 -7.56 6.31 -0.07
N VAL A 6 -6.28 6.55 -0.31
CA VAL A 6 -5.84 7.56 -1.28
C VAL A 6 -4.61 7.11 -2.06
N SER A 7 -4.45 7.70 -3.25
CA SER A 7 -3.29 7.52 -4.11
C SER A 7 -3.02 8.80 -4.88
N GLU A 8 -2.00 8.79 -5.74
CA GLU A 8 -1.74 9.92 -6.64
C GLU A 8 -2.93 10.27 -7.53
N ASN A 9 -3.81 9.29 -7.78
CA ASN A 9 -5.03 9.50 -8.58
C ASN A 9 -5.99 10.49 -7.94
N ASN A 10 -5.88 10.75 -6.65
CA ASN A 10 -6.69 11.71 -5.93
C ASN A 10 -6.14 13.15 -6.01
N GLY A 11 -4.93 13.33 -6.56
CA GLY A 11 -4.28 14.63 -6.64
C GLY A 11 -3.85 15.17 -5.28
N TYR A 12 -3.74 16.49 -5.18
CA TYR A 12 -3.37 17.14 -3.93
C TYR A 12 -4.48 16.99 -2.89
N ILE A 13 -4.10 16.69 -1.66
CA ILE A 13 -5.04 16.49 -0.55
C ILE A 13 -4.72 17.49 0.55
N ASP A 14 -5.75 18.24 0.98
CA ASP A 14 -5.67 19.09 2.16
C ASP A 14 -6.01 18.23 3.39
N TRP A 15 -4.96 17.74 4.05
CA TRP A 15 -5.11 16.80 5.16
C TRP A 15 -5.79 17.40 6.39
N GLU A 16 -5.64 18.71 6.63
CA GLU A 16 -6.37 19.35 7.71
C GLU A 16 -7.87 19.36 7.47
N SER A 17 -8.28 19.60 6.22
CA SER A 17 -9.69 19.53 5.85
C SER A 17 -10.25 18.11 6.01
N VAL A 18 -9.46 17.09 5.68
CA VAL A 18 -9.84 15.68 5.89
C VAL A 18 -10.08 15.42 7.37
N LYS A 19 -9.14 15.82 8.22
CA LYS A 19 -9.28 15.67 9.68
C LYS A 19 -10.50 16.41 10.21
N ASN A 20 -10.71 17.63 9.78
CA ASN A 20 -11.83 18.47 10.22
C ASN A 20 -13.19 17.92 9.76
N ALA A 21 -13.22 17.15 8.67
CA ALA A 21 -14.45 16.50 8.19
C ALA A 21 -14.84 15.27 9.01
N GLY A 22 -14.04 14.88 10.01
CA GLY A 22 -14.35 13.77 10.91
C GLY A 22 -13.66 12.47 10.57
N TYR A 23 -12.77 12.45 9.58
CA TYR A 23 -11.99 11.25 9.27
C TYR A 23 -10.91 11.02 10.32
N GLU A 24 -10.71 9.77 10.71
CA GLU A 24 -9.79 9.40 11.78
C GLU A 24 -8.56 8.65 11.29
N PHE A 25 -8.64 8.03 10.10
CA PHE A 25 -7.50 7.30 9.54
C PHE A 25 -7.43 7.42 8.03
N ALA A 26 -6.26 7.13 7.49
CA ALA A 26 -6.03 7.05 6.04
C ALA A 26 -5.17 5.84 5.71
N ILE A 27 -5.51 5.13 4.65
CA ILE A 27 -4.70 4.08 4.05
C ILE A 27 -4.14 4.65 2.75
N ILE A 28 -2.82 4.76 2.66
CA ILE A 28 -2.17 5.54 1.61
C ILE A 28 -1.40 4.59 0.69
N ARG A 29 -1.64 4.70 -0.62
CA ARG A 29 -0.91 3.86 -1.57
C ARG A 29 0.57 4.21 -1.55
N LEU A 30 1.41 3.21 -1.26
CA LEU A 30 2.85 3.33 -1.29
C LEU A 30 3.38 3.26 -2.72
N GLY A 31 2.84 2.35 -3.49
CA GLY A 31 3.27 2.14 -4.86
C GLY A 31 2.51 1.02 -5.55
N TRP A 32 2.99 0.62 -6.69
CA TRP A 32 2.38 -0.46 -7.46
C TRP A 32 3.41 -1.19 -8.31
N GLY A 33 3.08 -2.45 -8.64
CA GLY A 33 3.82 -3.24 -9.59
C GLY A 33 5.28 -3.42 -9.20
N ARG A 34 6.15 -3.36 -10.20
CA ARG A 34 7.56 -3.61 -10.02
C ARG A 34 8.31 -2.32 -9.74
N SER A 35 8.44 -2.01 -8.44
CA SER A 35 9.26 -0.89 -7.95
C SER A 35 8.78 0.50 -8.39
N HIS A 36 7.47 0.70 -8.51
CA HIS A 36 6.90 2.01 -8.77
C HIS A 36 6.41 2.65 -7.47
N ILE A 37 6.98 3.79 -7.10
CA ILE A 37 6.52 4.57 -5.95
C ILE A 37 5.38 5.46 -6.41
N ASP A 38 4.28 5.50 -5.62
CA ASP A 38 3.20 6.44 -5.84
C ASP A 38 3.76 7.87 -5.74
N GLU A 39 3.51 8.71 -6.75
CA GLU A 39 4.07 10.06 -6.81
C GLU A 39 3.69 10.91 -5.61
N SER A 40 2.54 10.67 -5.03
CA SER A 40 2.03 11.44 -3.89
C SER A 40 2.29 10.75 -2.54
N PHE A 41 2.99 9.62 -2.52
CA PHE A 41 3.15 8.83 -1.30
C PHE A 41 3.77 9.66 -0.17
N TYR A 42 4.90 10.30 -0.42
CA TYR A 42 5.60 11.06 0.62
C TYR A 42 4.75 12.22 1.13
N ASP A 43 4.13 12.97 0.23
CA ASP A 43 3.27 14.09 0.61
C ASP A 43 2.05 13.61 1.39
N ASN A 44 1.45 12.50 0.97
CA ASN A 44 0.27 11.96 1.63
C ASN A 44 0.59 11.42 3.01
N ILE A 45 1.65 10.63 3.16
CA ILE A 45 1.99 10.03 4.45
C ILE A 45 2.39 11.11 5.45
N ASN A 46 3.19 12.09 5.03
CA ASN A 46 3.60 13.20 5.88
C ASN A 46 2.42 14.09 6.26
N GLY A 47 1.57 14.42 5.30
CA GLY A 47 0.40 15.27 5.54
C GLY A 47 -0.60 14.62 6.49
N ALA A 48 -0.86 13.32 6.32
CA ALA A 48 -1.78 12.59 7.19
C ALA A 48 -1.25 12.51 8.61
N ILE A 49 0.03 12.20 8.79
CA ILE A 49 0.65 12.14 10.13
C ILE A 49 0.62 13.52 10.79
N ASP A 50 1.00 14.56 10.06
CA ASP A 50 1.01 15.94 10.59
C ASP A 50 -0.38 16.41 11.00
N ALA A 51 -1.42 15.96 10.30
CA ALA A 51 -2.80 16.27 10.64
C ALA A 51 -3.34 15.47 11.83
N GLY A 52 -2.58 14.48 12.32
CA GLY A 52 -2.98 13.66 13.45
C GLY A 52 -3.86 12.47 13.10
N LEU A 53 -3.90 12.06 11.85
CA LEU A 53 -4.62 10.87 11.43
C LEU A 53 -3.80 9.61 11.73
N LYS A 54 -4.49 8.51 12.03
CA LYS A 54 -3.87 7.19 12.06
C LYS A 54 -3.61 6.76 10.62
N VAL A 55 -2.46 6.16 10.35
CA VAL A 55 -2.09 5.83 8.98
C VAL A 55 -1.79 4.36 8.79
N GLY A 56 -2.02 3.89 7.59
CA GLY A 56 -1.57 2.62 7.07
C GLY A 56 -1.17 2.83 5.62
N VAL A 57 -0.61 1.80 5.01
CA VAL A 57 -0.21 1.87 3.61
C VAL A 57 -0.73 0.66 2.86
N TYR A 58 -0.90 0.79 1.55
CA TYR A 58 -1.20 -0.36 0.70
C TYR A 58 -0.33 -0.34 -0.55
N TYR A 59 -0.12 -1.53 -1.10
CA TYR A 59 0.63 -1.74 -2.33
C TYR A 59 -0.28 -2.39 -3.36
N TYR A 60 -0.41 -1.77 -4.53
CA TYR A 60 -1.23 -2.31 -5.60
C TYR A 60 -0.40 -3.31 -6.40
N SER A 61 -0.78 -4.58 -6.36
CA SER A 61 0.03 -5.65 -6.94
C SER A 61 -0.22 -5.85 -8.43
N TYR A 62 0.88 -5.93 -9.18
CA TYR A 62 0.87 -6.46 -10.55
C TYR A 62 1.64 -7.79 -10.64
N ALA A 63 1.84 -8.47 -9.52
CA ALA A 63 2.58 -9.72 -9.49
C ALA A 63 1.87 -10.81 -10.29
N LEU A 64 2.63 -11.50 -11.14
CA LEU A 64 2.17 -12.62 -11.94
C LEU A 64 2.71 -13.95 -11.42
N SER A 65 3.49 -13.94 -10.34
CA SER A 65 4.07 -15.12 -9.71
C SER A 65 4.42 -14.82 -8.27
N ALA A 66 4.67 -15.87 -7.47
CA ALA A 66 5.11 -15.72 -6.09
C ALA A 66 6.45 -14.96 -6.00
N ASP A 67 7.37 -15.18 -6.94
CA ASP A 67 8.65 -14.46 -6.97
C ASP A 67 8.44 -12.96 -7.19
N MET A 68 7.53 -12.58 -8.08
CA MET A 68 7.19 -11.16 -8.30
C MET A 68 6.55 -10.55 -7.05
N ALA A 69 5.67 -11.29 -6.37
CA ALA A 69 5.06 -10.82 -5.13
C ALA A 69 6.12 -10.60 -4.03
N ARG A 70 7.12 -11.47 -3.95
CA ARG A 70 8.23 -11.29 -3.02
C ARG A 70 9.02 -10.02 -3.34
N ASN A 71 9.28 -9.75 -4.61
CA ASN A 71 9.96 -8.52 -5.03
C ASN A 71 9.16 -7.28 -4.65
N GLU A 72 7.84 -7.32 -4.78
CA GLU A 72 6.97 -6.24 -4.34
C GLU A 72 7.07 -6.04 -2.83
N ALA A 73 7.08 -7.13 -2.06
CA ALA A 73 7.22 -7.07 -0.60
C ALA A 73 8.57 -6.49 -0.18
N GLU A 74 9.66 -6.91 -0.82
CA GLU A 74 10.99 -6.37 -0.56
C GLU A 74 11.04 -4.88 -0.82
N PHE A 75 10.49 -4.43 -1.94
CA PHE A 75 10.43 -3.01 -2.30
C PHE A 75 9.64 -2.23 -1.26
N CYS A 76 8.48 -2.73 -0.87
CA CYS A 76 7.62 -2.10 0.12
C CYS A 76 8.34 -1.97 1.48
N ALA A 77 8.94 -3.05 1.95
CA ALA A 77 9.66 -3.06 3.23
C ALA A 77 10.85 -2.10 3.22
N ASP A 78 11.63 -2.12 2.14
CA ASP A 78 12.81 -1.25 2.02
C ASP A 78 12.40 0.22 2.01
N LEU A 79 11.32 0.56 1.32
CA LEU A 79 10.84 1.94 1.26
C LEU A 79 10.31 2.41 2.63
N LEU A 80 9.60 1.56 3.35
CA LEU A 80 9.12 1.89 4.70
C LEU A 80 10.29 2.11 5.64
N GLU A 81 11.34 1.29 5.56
CA GLU A 81 12.55 1.44 6.36
C GLU A 81 13.26 2.75 6.03
N ASP A 82 13.42 3.08 4.74
CA ASP A 82 14.05 4.32 4.29
C ASP A 82 13.30 5.56 4.78
N CYS A 83 11.97 5.47 4.88
CA CYS A 83 11.13 6.56 5.39
C CYS A 83 11.10 6.63 6.92
N GLY A 84 11.69 5.65 7.60
CA GLY A 84 11.65 5.59 9.06
C GLY A 84 10.29 5.20 9.62
N LEU A 85 9.43 4.59 8.82
CA LEU A 85 8.10 4.16 9.26
C LEU A 85 8.18 2.82 9.96
N THR A 86 7.65 2.77 11.18
CA THR A 86 7.65 1.56 12.02
C THR A 86 6.24 1.00 12.15
N ASN A 87 6.12 -0.21 12.69
CA ASN A 87 4.82 -0.80 12.99
C ASN A 87 3.98 0.09 13.90
N ASP A 88 4.63 0.74 14.87
CA ASP A 88 3.94 1.62 15.82
C ASP A 88 3.36 2.86 15.11
N MET A 89 4.03 3.35 14.07
CA MET A 89 3.56 4.49 13.28
C MET A 89 2.45 4.10 12.31
N LEU A 90 2.45 2.86 11.83
CA LEU A 90 1.48 2.35 10.87
C LEU A 90 0.33 1.64 11.61
N GLU A 91 -0.40 2.39 12.41
CA GLU A 91 -1.48 1.84 13.25
C GLU A 91 -2.56 1.11 12.46
N MET A 92 -2.78 1.50 11.20
CA MET A 92 -3.78 0.88 10.33
C MET A 92 -3.19 -0.25 9.47
N GLY A 93 -1.91 -0.54 9.62
CA GLY A 93 -1.24 -1.69 9.01
C GLY A 93 -0.73 -1.48 7.59
N VAL A 94 -0.25 -2.58 7.02
CA VAL A 94 0.23 -2.64 5.64
C VAL A 94 -0.65 -3.63 4.88
N TRP A 95 -1.22 -3.19 3.77
CA TRP A 95 -2.20 -3.96 2.99
C TRP A 95 -1.64 -4.30 1.62
N PHE A 96 -1.94 -5.49 1.15
CA PHE A 96 -1.59 -5.95 -0.18
C PHE A 96 -2.85 -6.00 -1.03
N ASP A 97 -2.94 -5.07 -2.00
CA ASP A 97 -4.10 -4.95 -2.87
C ASP A 97 -3.90 -5.85 -4.10
N MET A 98 -4.59 -6.99 -4.11
CA MET A 98 -4.51 -7.98 -5.16
C MET A 98 -5.83 -8.00 -5.94
N GLU A 99 -5.94 -7.09 -6.89
CA GLU A 99 -7.13 -6.97 -7.74
C GLU A 99 -6.73 -6.85 -9.20
N ASP A 100 -7.71 -6.95 -10.09
CA ASP A 100 -7.47 -6.90 -11.54
C ASP A 100 -8.36 -5.85 -12.21
N ALA A 101 -8.49 -4.69 -11.57
CA ALA A 101 -9.37 -3.62 -12.03
C ALA A 101 -9.03 -3.13 -13.44
N ASP A 102 -7.75 -3.15 -13.83
CA ASP A 102 -7.29 -2.74 -15.16
C ASP A 102 -7.14 -3.91 -16.15
N GLY A 103 -7.45 -5.14 -15.73
CA GLY A 103 -7.35 -6.33 -16.56
C GLY A 103 -5.92 -6.79 -16.86
N TYR A 104 -4.93 -6.24 -16.18
CA TYR A 104 -3.51 -6.57 -16.43
C TYR A 104 -3.23 -8.06 -16.24
N LYS A 105 -3.67 -8.63 -15.11
CA LYS A 105 -3.43 -10.03 -14.79
C LYS A 105 -4.12 -10.97 -15.78
N ASP A 106 -5.37 -10.65 -16.13
CA ASP A 106 -6.14 -11.43 -17.10
C ASP A 106 -5.49 -11.39 -18.47
N ARG A 107 -5.10 -10.20 -18.96
CA ARG A 107 -4.42 -10.05 -20.25
C ARG A 107 -3.10 -10.82 -20.32
N ASN A 108 -2.44 -11.05 -19.18
CA ASN A 108 -1.20 -11.79 -19.09
C ASN A 108 -1.38 -13.27 -18.70
N GLY A 109 -2.62 -13.75 -18.72
CA GLY A 109 -2.94 -15.15 -18.46
C GLY A 109 -2.86 -15.57 -17.00
N PHE A 110 -2.83 -14.63 -16.07
CA PHE A 110 -2.71 -14.92 -14.64
C PHE A 110 -4.09 -14.97 -14.01
N THR A 111 -4.76 -16.10 -14.13
CA THR A 111 -6.13 -16.32 -13.65
C THR A 111 -6.24 -17.46 -12.62
N ASP A 112 -5.14 -18.12 -12.26
CA ASP A 112 -5.12 -19.23 -11.31
C ASP A 112 -5.26 -18.71 -9.88
N ARG A 113 -6.34 -19.12 -9.19
CA ARG A 113 -6.60 -18.71 -7.80
C ARG A 113 -5.51 -19.17 -6.83
N GLN A 114 -4.93 -20.35 -7.08
CA GLN A 114 -3.87 -20.87 -6.21
C GLN A 114 -2.62 -19.98 -6.31
N GLU A 115 -2.26 -19.55 -7.50
CA GLU A 115 -1.14 -18.64 -7.70
C GLU A 115 -1.40 -17.27 -7.06
N LEU A 116 -2.62 -16.75 -7.18
CA LEU A 116 -3.00 -15.51 -6.50
C LEU A 116 -2.86 -15.64 -4.98
N THR A 117 -3.33 -16.76 -4.43
CA THR A 117 -3.20 -17.05 -3.00
C THR A 117 -1.73 -17.14 -2.59
N ASN A 118 -0.90 -17.79 -3.40
CA ASN A 118 0.53 -17.90 -3.14
C ASN A 118 1.19 -16.53 -3.11
N CYS A 119 0.84 -15.64 -4.04
CA CYS A 119 1.36 -14.27 -4.08
C CYS A 119 1.02 -13.50 -2.81
N VAL A 120 -0.23 -13.58 -2.35
CA VAL A 120 -0.66 -12.91 -1.13
C VAL A 120 0.10 -13.47 0.07
N ASN A 121 0.22 -14.79 0.18
CA ASN A 121 0.93 -15.42 1.30
C ASN A 121 2.40 -15.03 1.33
N VAL A 122 3.06 -14.97 0.18
CA VAL A 122 4.47 -14.56 0.09
C VAL A 122 4.64 -13.13 0.60
N PHE A 123 3.79 -12.22 0.16
CA PHE A 123 3.86 -10.82 0.59
C PHE A 123 3.63 -10.70 2.10
N VAL A 124 2.56 -11.30 2.60
CA VAL A 124 2.19 -11.21 4.02
C VAL A 124 3.28 -11.81 4.91
N ASN A 125 3.80 -12.98 4.54
CA ASN A 125 4.85 -13.65 5.32
C ASN A 125 6.15 -12.85 5.34
N TYR A 126 6.54 -12.29 4.20
CA TYR A 126 7.73 -11.45 4.12
C TYR A 126 7.60 -10.21 5.02
N MET A 127 6.46 -9.53 4.96
CA MET A 127 6.23 -8.35 5.79
C MET A 127 6.20 -8.70 7.28
N ALA A 128 5.66 -9.86 7.64
CA ALA A 128 5.65 -10.32 9.04
C ALA A 128 7.06 -10.59 9.56
N GLU A 129 7.95 -11.14 8.73
CA GLU A 129 9.35 -11.38 9.10
C GLU A 129 10.12 -10.08 9.35
N LYS A 130 9.77 -9.03 8.62
CA LYS A 130 10.42 -7.72 8.78
C LYS A 130 9.85 -6.93 9.96
N GLY A 131 8.73 -7.36 10.49
CA GLY A 131 8.04 -6.66 11.57
C GLY A 131 7.27 -5.48 11.07
#